data_685507dc6ac71df400a7faac637beaaf
#
_entry.id   685507dc6ac71df400a7faac637beaaf
#
_cell.length_a   1.000
_cell.length_b   1.000
_cell.length_c   1.000
_cell.angle_alpha   90.00
_cell.angle_beta   90.00
_cell.angle_gamma   90.00
#
_symmetry.space_group_name_H-M   'P 1'
#
loop_
_entity.id
_entity.type
_entity.pdbx_description
1 polymer ?
#
loop_
_entity_poly.entity_id
_entity_poly.type
_entity_poly.pdbx_seq_one_letter_code
_entity_poly.pdbx_strand_id
1 'polypeptide(L)'
;MCGGSAAAFDRAKPILEGMGSPEKIFHAGPAGAGQVAKAANNMLLAVHMIGTSEALAMGEAHGLDPAVLSEIMKASSGNNWSLQVYNPWPDVMEGVPSSNNYQPGFMVDLMVKDLGLACEVAESCGVDNQMGKQAMAAYSAHQGEGNGPRDFSSILEWVKAQ
;
A
#
# COMPACT_ATOMS: atom_id res chain seq x y z
N MET A 1 1.93 11.49 10.02
CA MET A 1 2.42 10.69 11.19
C MET A 1 3.69 11.36 11.71
N CYS A 2 3.72 11.80 12.97
CA CYS A 2 4.81 12.59 13.55
C CYS A 2 5.36 11.87 14.78
N GLY A 3 6.69 11.75 14.87
CA GLY A 3 7.39 11.27 16.07
C GLY A 3 8.15 12.42 16.74
N GLY A 4 8.24 12.39 18.07
CA GLY A 4 8.92 13.40 18.86
C GLY A 4 8.32 13.52 20.27
N SER A 5 8.87 14.43 21.10
CA SER A 5 8.22 14.72 22.38
C SER A 5 6.85 15.40 22.17
N ALA A 6 5.92 15.20 23.11
CA ALA A 6 4.60 15.85 23.06
C ALA A 6 4.73 17.38 22.92
N ALA A 7 5.63 18.00 23.69
CA ALA A 7 5.86 19.44 23.63
C ALA A 7 6.39 19.91 22.25
N ALA A 8 7.21 19.10 21.58
CA ALA A 8 7.67 19.41 20.22
C ALA A 8 6.53 19.26 19.22
N PHE A 9 5.71 18.22 19.34
CA PHE A 9 4.54 18.00 18.51
C PHE A 9 3.52 19.14 18.66
N ASP A 10 3.18 19.56 19.89
CA ASP A 10 2.24 20.65 20.17
C ASP A 10 2.71 21.97 19.53
N ARG A 11 4.00 22.26 19.57
CA ARG A 11 4.58 23.44 18.92
C ARG A 11 4.55 23.38 17.39
N ALA A 12 4.71 22.19 16.82
CA ALA A 12 4.71 21.98 15.37
C ALA A 12 3.28 21.89 14.80
N LYS A 13 2.29 21.51 15.61
CA LYS A 13 0.93 21.20 15.19
C LYS A 13 0.28 22.32 14.35
N PRO A 14 0.35 23.60 14.72
CA PRO A 14 -0.25 24.67 13.90
C PRO A 14 0.34 24.77 12.49
N ILE A 15 1.64 24.46 12.34
CA ILE A 15 2.31 24.44 11.04
C ILE A 15 1.85 23.22 10.24
N LEU A 16 1.76 22.06 10.87
CA LEU A 16 1.30 20.81 10.24
C LEU A 16 -0.16 20.92 9.77
N GLU A 17 -1.01 21.58 10.53
CA GLU A 17 -2.42 21.86 10.16
C GLU A 17 -2.54 22.75 8.92
N GLY A 18 -1.55 23.59 8.66
CA GLY A 18 -1.47 24.36 7.40
C GLY A 18 -1.01 23.53 6.19
N MET A 19 -0.49 22.32 6.41
CA MET A 19 0.04 21.43 5.38
C MET A 19 -0.88 20.26 5.05
N GLY A 20 -1.91 19.99 5.86
CA GLY A 20 -2.80 18.83 5.68
C GLY A 20 -4.04 18.92 6.56
N SER A 21 -4.89 17.90 6.44
CA SER A 21 -6.14 17.82 7.21
C SER A 21 -5.86 17.58 8.70
N PRO A 22 -6.35 18.45 9.60
CA PRO A 22 -6.06 18.35 11.05
C PRO A 22 -6.38 16.97 11.65
N GLU A 23 -7.48 16.34 11.21
CA GLU A 23 -7.92 15.02 11.67
C GLU A 23 -7.01 13.88 11.22
N LYS A 24 -6.09 14.13 10.28
CA LYS A 24 -5.10 13.16 9.77
C LYS A 24 -3.69 13.40 10.30
N ILE A 25 -3.54 14.31 11.28
CA ILE A 25 -2.26 14.60 11.92
C ILE A 25 -2.17 13.80 13.22
N PHE A 26 -1.32 12.79 13.24
CA PHE A 26 -1.16 11.88 14.37
C PHE A 26 0.21 12.06 15.03
N HIS A 27 0.23 12.22 16.36
CA HIS A 27 1.43 12.04 17.17
C HIS A 27 1.61 10.54 17.44
N ALA A 28 2.54 9.93 16.74
CA ALA A 28 2.77 8.48 16.81
C ALA A 28 3.58 8.03 18.04
N GLY A 29 4.19 8.99 18.79
CA GLY A 29 5.00 8.69 19.95
C GLY A 29 6.39 9.34 19.89
N PRO A 30 7.40 8.78 20.57
CA PRO A 30 8.75 9.36 20.64
C PRO A 30 9.43 9.51 19.27
N ALA A 31 10.65 10.06 19.27
CA ALA A 31 11.45 10.20 18.04
C ALA A 31 11.58 8.84 17.33
N GLY A 32 11.37 8.82 16.01
CA GLY A 32 11.34 7.61 15.20
C GLY A 32 9.96 6.94 15.05
N ALA A 33 9.01 7.16 15.96
CA ALA A 33 7.71 6.49 15.94
C ALA A 33 6.90 6.78 14.66
N GLY A 34 7.02 7.97 14.08
CA GLY A 34 6.37 8.32 12.82
C GLY A 34 6.89 7.49 11.64
N GLN A 35 8.20 7.22 11.59
CA GLN A 35 8.83 6.37 10.59
C GLN A 35 8.39 4.91 10.73
N VAL A 36 8.37 4.39 11.95
CA VAL A 36 7.86 3.03 12.24
C VAL A 36 6.40 2.90 11.82
N ALA A 37 5.56 3.87 12.18
CA ALA A 37 4.16 3.88 11.80
C ALA A 37 3.97 3.89 10.27
N LYS A 38 4.78 4.69 9.55
CA LYS A 38 4.75 4.71 8.08
C LYS A 38 5.20 3.37 7.49
N ALA A 39 6.29 2.80 7.97
CA ALA A 39 6.81 1.52 7.50
C ALA A 39 5.77 0.38 7.68
N ALA A 40 5.16 0.29 8.86
CA ALA A 40 4.11 -0.68 9.15
C ALA A 40 2.88 -0.49 8.25
N ASN A 41 2.44 0.77 8.05
CA ASN A 41 1.31 1.07 7.18
C ASN A 41 1.59 0.68 5.72
N ASN A 42 2.77 1.01 5.18
CA ASN A 42 3.09 0.75 3.79
C ASN A 42 3.34 -0.75 3.52
N MET A 43 3.89 -1.48 4.50
CA MET A 43 3.94 -2.93 4.44
C MET A 43 2.53 -3.54 4.35
N LEU A 44 1.61 -3.11 5.21
CA LEU A 44 0.22 -3.60 5.19
C LEU A 44 -0.47 -3.22 3.88
N LEU A 45 -0.23 -2.01 3.36
CA LEU A 45 -0.75 -1.57 2.05
C LEU A 45 -0.28 -2.49 0.91
N ALA A 46 0.99 -2.88 0.89
CA ALA A 46 1.53 -3.79 -0.12
C ALA A 46 0.85 -5.17 -0.06
N VAL A 47 0.65 -5.72 1.15
CA VAL A 47 -0.06 -6.99 1.36
C VAL A 47 -1.52 -6.89 0.90
N HIS A 48 -2.20 -5.79 1.22
CA HIS A 48 -3.57 -5.55 0.75
C HIS A 48 -3.65 -5.46 -0.78
N MET A 49 -2.70 -4.79 -1.42
CA MET A 49 -2.69 -4.65 -2.88
C MET A 49 -2.47 -6.00 -3.58
N ILE A 50 -1.50 -6.79 -3.11
CA ILE A 50 -1.25 -8.13 -3.65
C ILE A 50 -2.47 -9.03 -3.43
N GLY A 51 -2.96 -9.13 -2.19
CA GLY A 51 -4.10 -9.99 -1.88
C GLY A 51 -5.38 -9.60 -2.64
N THR A 52 -5.60 -8.29 -2.84
CA THR A 52 -6.69 -7.80 -3.69
C THR A 52 -6.50 -8.20 -5.14
N SER A 53 -5.29 -8.08 -5.66
CA SER A 53 -4.94 -8.46 -7.04
C SER A 53 -5.15 -9.97 -7.27
N GLU A 54 -4.67 -10.80 -6.34
CA GLU A 54 -4.85 -12.27 -6.39
C GLU A 54 -6.32 -12.67 -6.34
N ALA A 55 -7.11 -12.05 -5.44
CA ALA A 55 -8.54 -12.34 -5.29
C ALA A 55 -9.31 -11.97 -6.56
N LEU A 56 -9.03 -10.82 -7.16
CA LEU A 56 -9.66 -10.37 -8.40
C LEU A 56 -9.24 -11.26 -9.59
N ALA A 57 -7.95 -11.61 -9.71
CA ALA A 57 -7.46 -12.48 -10.77
C ALA A 57 -8.06 -13.90 -10.66
N MET A 58 -8.15 -14.45 -9.44
CA MET A 58 -8.80 -15.74 -9.19
C MET A 58 -10.28 -15.72 -9.59
N GLY A 59 -11.01 -14.65 -9.24
CA GLY A 59 -12.41 -14.52 -9.60
C GLY A 59 -12.63 -14.40 -11.11
N GLU A 60 -11.81 -13.59 -11.78
CA GLU A 60 -11.86 -13.41 -13.23
C GLU A 60 -11.57 -14.72 -13.96
N ALA A 61 -10.59 -15.48 -13.50
CA ALA A 61 -10.27 -16.81 -14.06
C ALA A 61 -11.44 -17.82 -13.93
N HIS A 62 -12.38 -17.60 -12.99
CA HIS A 62 -13.61 -18.36 -12.82
C HIS A 62 -14.83 -17.70 -13.52
N GLY A 63 -14.61 -16.66 -14.30
CA GLY A 63 -15.66 -15.99 -15.06
C GLY A 63 -16.46 -14.95 -14.28
N LEU A 64 -16.00 -14.51 -13.11
CA LEU A 64 -16.62 -13.39 -12.39
C LEU A 64 -16.17 -12.07 -13.01
N ASP A 65 -17.09 -11.13 -13.10
CA ASP A 65 -16.76 -9.75 -13.46
C ASP A 65 -15.98 -9.10 -12.30
N PRO A 66 -14.76 -8.57 -12.54
CA PRO A 66 -13.95 -7.92 -11.51
C PRO A 66 -14.63 -6.72 -10.85
N ALA A 67 -15.49 -5.98 -11.56
CA ALA A 67 -16.24 -4.88 -10.98
C ALA A 67 -17.27 -5.41 -9.97
N VAL A 68 -18.03 -6.44 -10.33
CA VAL A 68 -18.99 -7.09 -9.45
C VAL A 68 -18.31 -7.72 -8.25
N LEU A 69 -17.20 -8.43 -8.48
CA LEU A 69 -16.42 -9.03 -7.38
C LEU A 69 -15.86 -7.97 -6.43
N SER A 70 -15.41 -6.83 -6.96
CA SER A 70 -14.95 -5.70 -6.12
C SER A 70 -16.06 -5.20 -5.20
N GLU A 71 -17.29 -5.04 -5.69
CA GLU A 71 -18.43 -4.62 -4.86
C GLU A 71 -18.80 -5.67 -3.79
N ILE A 72 -18.76 -6.95 -4.14
CA ILE A 72 -18.97 -8.03 -3.16
C ILE A 72 -17.92 -7.96 -2.05
N MET A 73 -16.64 -7.83 -2.40
CA MET A 73 -15.56 -7.75 -1.42
C MET A 73 -15.64 -6.49 -0.56
N LYS A 74 -16.01 -5.34 -1.15
CA LYS A 74 -16.24 -4.09 -0.38
C LYS A 74 -17.35 -4.23 0.65
N ALA A 75 -18.41 -4.97 0.34
CA ALA A 75 -19.52 -5.22 1.24
C ALA A 75 -19.29 -6.36 2.24
N SER A 76 -18.14 -7.03 2.15
CA SER A 76 -17.83 -8.24 2.92
C SER A 76 -16.55 -8.07 3.74
N SER A 77 -16.09 -9.13 4.40
CA SER A 77 -14.90 -9.14 5.25
C SER A 77 -13.56 -8.92 4.51
N GLY A 78 -13.53 -9.03 3.19
CA GLY A 78 -12.37 -8.74 2.37
C GLY A 78 -12.12 -7.24 2.12
N ASN A 79 -12.99 -6.38 2.65
CA ASN A 79 -12.89 -4.94 2.43
C ASN A 79 -11.56 -4.36 2.92
N ASN A 80 -10.96 -3.50 2.08
CA ASN A 80 -9.70 -2.85 2.37
C ASN A 80 -9.54 -1.56 1.55
N TRP A 81 -8.49 -0.77 1.85
CA TRP A 81 -8.24 0.51 1.20
C TRP A 81 -8.05 0.39 -0.33
N SER A 82 -7.37 -0.66 -0.81
CA SER A 82 -7.15 -0.86 -2.26
C SER A 82 -8.48 -1.03 -3.00
N LEU A 83 -9.40 -1.82 -2.46
CA LEU A 83 -10.74 -1.97 -3.05
C LEU A 83 -11.55 -0.68 -3.03
N GLN A 84 -11.46 0.11 -1.94
CA GLN A 84 -12.34 1.27 -1.76
C GLN A 84 -11.93 2.49 -2.58
N VAL A 85 -10.62 2.74 -2.74
CA VAL A 85 -10.13 4.02 -3.29
C VAL A 85 -8.96 3.88 -4.25
N TYR A 86 -8.48 2.65 -4.51
CA TYR A 86 -7.30 2.44 -5.35
C TYR A 86 -7.32 1.06 -6.04
N ASN A 87 -8.45 0.69 -6.63
CA ASN A 87 -8.63 -0.63 -7.21
C ASN A 87 -7.56 -0.93 -8.27
N PRO A 88 -6.86 -2.08 -8.20
CA PRO A 88 -5.81 -2.42 -9.15
C PRO A 88 -6.33 -2.86 -10.53
N TRP A 89 -7.62 -3.23 -10.65
CA TRP A 89 -8.15 -3.71 -11.90
C TRP A 89 -8.49 -2.55 -12.85
N PRO A 90 -8.02 -2.58 -14.12
CA PRO A 90 -8.33 -1.55 -15.10
C PRO A 90 -9.84 -1.34 -15.28
N ASP A 91 -10.25 -0.09 -15.43
CA ASP A 91 -11.62 0.34 -15.73
C ASP A 91 -12.68 0.01 -14.65
N VAL A 92 -12.29 -0.56 -13.50
CA VAL A 92 -13.21 -0.79 -12.37
C VAL A 92 -13.42 0.47 -11.53
N MET A 93 -12.44 1.35 -11.47
CA MET A 93 -12.52 2.59 -10.71
C MET A 93 -11.93 3.76 -11.52
N GLU A 94 -12.70 4.83 -11.66
CA GLU A 94 -12.23 6.04 -12.34
C GLU A 94 -11.22 6.81 -11.49
N GLY A 95 -10.29 7.51 -12.16
CA GLY A 95 -9.35 8.41 -11.50
C GLY A 95 -8.20 7.73 -10.74
N VAL A 96 -8.07 6.42 -10.83
CA VAL A 96 -6.95 5.65 -10.25
C VAL A 96 -5.94 5.24 -11.33
N PRO A 97 -4.67 4.99 -10.96
CA PRO A 97 -3.63 4.64 -11.93
C PRO A 97 -3.92 3.41 -12.77
N SER A 98 -4.58 2.38 -12.23
CA SER A 98 -4.96 1.18 -12.99
C SER A 98 -5.83 1.47 -14.22
N SER A 99 -6.70 2.48 -14.15
CA SER A 99 -7.55 2.93 -15.26
C SER A 99 -6.85 3.97 -16.16
N ASN A 100 -5.55 4.18 -15.98
CA ASN A 100 -4.72 5.07 -16.79
C ASN A 100 -3.35 4.42 -17.09
N ASN A 101 -3.36 3.17 -17.55
CA ASN A 101 -2.17 2.38 -17.88
C ASN A 101 -1.10 2.33 -16.76
N TYR A 102 -1.53 2.37 -15.51
CA TYR A 102 -0.66 2.41 -14.32
C TYR A 102 0.37 3.55 -14.35
N GLN A 103 -0.04 4.71 -14.86
CA GLN A 103 0.77 5.94 -14.80
C GLN A 103 1.18 6.22 -13.35
N PRO A 104 2.40 6.74 -13.10
CA PRO A 104 2.94 6.84 -11.76
C PRO A 104 2.06 7.69 -10.82
N GLY A 105 1.50 7.04 -9.79
CA GLY A 105 1.02 7.67 -8.57
C GLY A 105 2.03 7.39 -7.46
N PHE A 106 2.00 6.19 -6.89
CA PHE A 106 3.01 5.67 -5.97
C PHE A 106 3.78 4.54 -6.66
N MET A 107 5.03 4.80 -7.06
CA MET A 107 5.80 3.89 -7.91
C MET A 107 6.17 2.57 -7.21
N VAL A 108 6.32 1.51 -8.00
CA VAL A 108 6.86 0.21 -7.57
C VAL A 108 8.23 0.37 -6.89
N ASP A 109 9.12 1.23 -7.43
CA ASP A 109 10.42 1.54 -6.83
C ASP A 109 10.30 2.05 -5.39
N LEU A 110 9.30 2.89 -5.12
CA LEU A 110 9.04 3.43 -3.78
C LEU A 110 8.43 2.39 -2.86
N MET A 111 7.59 1.49 -3.39
CA MET A 111 7.02 0.39 -2.62
C MET A 111 8.11 -0.61 -2.20
N VAL A 112 9.02 -0.99 -3.10
CA VAL A 112 10.16 -1.87 -2.78
C VAL A 112 11.04 -1.24 -1.69
N LYS A 113 11.38 0.04 -1.83
CA LYS A 113 12.14 0.77 -0.81
C LYS A 113 11.42 0.77 0.55
N ASP A 114 10.12 1.06 0.59
CA ASP A 114 9.36 1.15 1.82
C ASP A 114 9.16 -0.24 2.48
N LEU A 115 9.04 -1.31 1.68
CA LEU A 115 9.04 -2.69 2.16
C LEU A 115 10.39 -3.09 2.76
N GLY A 116 11.51 -2.66 2.16
CA GLY A 116 12.86 -2.85 2.73
C GLY A 116 12.96 -2.23 4.11
N LEU A 117 12.54 -0.96 4.26
CA LEU A 117 12.51 -0.30 5.57
C LEU A 117 11.61 -1.02 6.58
N ALA A 118 10.47 -1.56 6.14
CA ALA A 118 9.58 -2.31 7.03
C ALA A 118 10.23 -3.63 7.51
N CYS A 119 10.97 -4.31 6.64
CA CYS A 119 11.72 -5.51 7.02
C CYS A 119 12.82 -5.20 8.03
N GLU A 120 13.58 -4.10 7.84
CA GLU A 120 14.62 -3.64 8.78
C GLU A 120 14.02 -3.29 10.15
N VAL A 121 12.88 -2.59 10.16
CA VAL A 121 12.16 -2.25 11.41
C VAL A 121 11.71 -3.52 12.13
N ALA A 122 11.14 -4.48 11.42
CA ALA A 122 10.70 -5.76 12.01
C ALA A 122 11.88 -6.54 12.60
N GLU A 123 12.98 -6.64 11.87
CA GLU A 123 14.21 -7.29 12.33
C GLU A 123 14.77 -6.63 13.61
N SER A 124 14.79 -5.30 13.65
CA SER A 124 15.31 -4.54 14.79
C SER A 124 14.56 -4.78 16.11
N CYS A 125 13.30 -5.23 16.04
CA CYS A 125 12.47 -5.54 17.20
C CYS A 125 12.16 -7.04 17.36
N GLY A 126 12.76 -7.92 16.54
CA GLY A 126 12.61 -9.37 16.63
C GLY A 126 11.24 -9.89 16.17
N VAL A 127 10.49 -9.13 15.39
CA VAL A 127 9.21 -9.56 14.79
C VAL A 127 9.46 -10.29 13.48
N ASP A 128 8.93 -11.50 13.32
CA ASP A 128 8.98 -12.22 12.05
C ASP A 128 7.91 -11.68 11.08
N ASN A 129 8.35 -10.82 10.17
CA ASN A 129 7.53 -10.13 9.19
C ASN A 129 7.35 -10.96 7.90
N GLN A 130 6.73 -12.14 7.99
CA GLN A 130 6.63 -13.09 6.87
C GLN A 130 5.86 -12.50 5.69
N MET A 131 4.69 -11.91 5.91
CA MET A 131 3.88 -11.33 4.83
C MET A 131 4.58 -10.12 4.18
N GLY A 132 5.27 -9.31 4.97
CA GLY A 132 6.09 -8.21 4.45
C GLY A 132 7.23 -8.69 3.57
N LYS A 133 7.92 -9.77 3.96
CA LYS A 133 8.99 -10.39 3.16
C LYS A 133 8.46 -10.97 1.85
N GLN A 134 7.29 -11.62 1.87
CA GLN A 134 6.64 -12.13 0.66
C GLN A 134 6.21 -11.01 -0.27
N ALA A 135 5.61 -9.96 0.27
CA ALA A 135 5.25 -8.77 -0.50
C ALA A 135 6.49 -8.11 -1.13
N MET A 136 7.57 -7.99 -0.37
CA MET A 136 8.84 -7.47 -0.88
C MET A 136 9.40 -8.31 -2.02
N ALA A 137 9.34 -9.64 -1.93
CA ALA A 137 9.80 -10.54 -2.99
C ALA A 137 8.98 -10.35 -4.28
N ALA A 138 7.65 -10.28 -4.17
CA ALA A 138 6.76 -10.07 -5.31
C ALA A 138 7.01 -8.72 -5.99
N TYR A 139 7.07 -7.63 -5.21
CA TYR A 139 7.35 -6.30 -5.76
C TYR A 139 8.75 -6.17 -6.34
N SER A 140 9.76 -6.83 -5.74
CA SER A 140 11.12 -6.84 -6.28
C SER A 140 11.22 -7.61 -7.60
N ALA A 141 10.47 -8.71 -7.73
CA ALA A 141 10.38 -9.44 -9.00
C ALA A 141 9.73 -8.56 -10.08
N HIS A 142 8.60 -7.95 -9.79
CA HIS A 142 7.91 -7.02 -10.70
C HIS A 142 8.78 -5.82 -11.10
N GLN A 143 9.52 -5.25 -10.14
CA GLN A 143 10.52 -4.19 -10.39
C GLN A 143 11.61 -4.68 -11.35
N GLY A 144 12.13 -5.89 -11.14
CA GLY A 144 13.19 -6.52 -11.97
C GLY A 144 12.77 -6.73 -13.43
N GLU A 145 11.49 -6.82 -13.72
CA GLU A 145 10.92 -6.87 -15.07
C GLU A 145 10.82 -5.48 -15.75
N GLY A 146 11.34 -4.42 -15.13
CA GLY A 146 11.34 -3.06 -15.67
C GLY A 146 10.15 -2.20 -15.26
N ASN A 147 9.30 -2.69 -14.34
CA ASN A 147 8.09 -1.98 -13.90
C ASN A 147 8.33 -0.99 -12.74
N GLY A 148 9.57 -0.75 -12.34
CA GLY A 148 9.93 0.17 -11.25
C GLY A 148 9.27 1.55 -11.31
N PRO A 149 9.24 2.23 -12.47
CA PRO A 149 8.61 3.55 -12.61
C PRO A 149 7.07 3.55 -12.63
N ARG A 150 6.42 2.39 -12.78
CA ARG A 150 4.96 2.28 -12.84
C ARG A 150 4.34 2.38 -11.46
N ASP A 151 3.04 2.65 -11.41
CA ASP A 151 2.29 2.64 -10.17
C ASP A 151 2.30 1.26 -9.50
N PHE A 152 2.35 1.21 -8.17
CA PHE A 152 2.45 -0.04 -7.41
C PHE A 152 1.25 -0.97 -7.61
N SER A 153 0.09 -0.44 -8.04
CA SER A 153 -1.08 -1.25 -8.39
C SER A 153 -0.88 -2.10 -9.65
N SER A 154 0.17 -1.82 -10.44
CA SER A 154 0.57 -2.65 -11.59
C SER A 154 1.02 -4.05 -11.19
N ILE A 155 1.21 -4.34 -9.90
CA ILE A 155 1.46 -5.68 -9.38
C ILE A 155 0.37 -6.70 -9.82
N LEU A 156 -0.83 -6.25 -10.14
CA LEU A 156 -1.87 -7.10 -10.74
C LEU A 156 -1.39 -7.80 -12.01
N GLU A 157 -0.65 -7.11 -12.88
CA GLU A 157 -0.13 -7.72 -14.11
C GLU A 157 0.87 -8.83 -13.81
N TRP A 158 1.73 -8.63 -12.82
CA TRP A 158 2.66 -9.65 -12.35
C TRP A 158 1.91 -10.86 -11.76
N VAL A 159 0.89 -10.64 -10.93
CA VAL A 159 0.05 -11.70 -10.36
C VAL A 159 -0.62 -12.52 -11.47
N LYS A 160 -1.15 -11.89 -12.50
CA LYS A 160 -1.82 -12.57 -13.63
C LYS A 160 -0.86 -13.34 -14.53
N ALA A 161 0.44 -13.08 -14.45
CA ALA A 161 1.46 -13.75 -15.27
C ALA A 161 2.06 -14.99 -14.59
N GLN A 162 1.75 -15.27 -13.31
CA GLN A 162 2.21 -16.47 -12.59
C GLN A 162 1.31 -17.66 -12.92
#